data_f61cf4d555c8c013a833f75f3aeaddce
#
_entry.id   f61cf4d555c8c013a833f75f3aeaddce
#
_cell.length_a   1.000
_cell.length_b   1.000
_cell.length_c   1.000
_cell.angle_alpha   90.00
_cell.angle_beta   90.00
_cell.angle_gamma   90.00
#
_symmetry.space_group_name_H-M   'P 1'
#
loop_
_entity.id
_entity.type
_entity.pdbx_description
1 polymer ?
#
loop_
_entity_poly.entity_id
_entity_poly.type
_entity_poly.pdbx_seq_one_letter_code
_entity_poly.pdbx_strand_id
1 'polypeptide(L)'
;MSGLVGRELDWLFNYRSPQPPPLCETSGVPGTKRDKIRVVLAEDQTMVLGALAALLEMEDDIEVVARARSGDEALKLVQQHRPSVLVTDIEMPTMTGLEVAAELKRRGTSVRVIILTTFARAGYLRRALDAGASGYLLKDMPAEQLADAVRRVHRGLRVIDPQLAAEAWTDEPDPLTERERQVLRLAGEGMASSDIAMELNLSEGTVRNYLSEAINKMGAANRVEAARLARTKGWL
;
A
#
# COMPACT_ATOMS: atom_id res chain seq x y z
N MET A 1 -30.64 -53.62 -31.46
CA MET A 1 -30.61 -52.43 -30.61
C MET A 1 -29.14 -52.06 -30.44
N SER A 2 -28.65 -51.32 -31.39
CA SER A 2 -27.21 -50.85 -31.37
C SER A 2 -27.20 -49.52 -32.08
N GLY A 3 -26.75 -48.48 -31.40
CA GLY A 3 -26.55 -47.20 -32.06
C GLY A 3 -26.92 -46.01 -31.18
N LEU A 4 -26.03 -45.59 -30.27
CA LEU A 4 -26.04 -44.27 -29.69
C LEU A 4 -24.80 -44.09 -28.77
N VAL A 5 -23.59 -44.26 -29.32
CA VAL A 5 -22.34 -43.81 -28.68
C VAL A 5 -21.40 -43.41 -29.82
N GLY A 6 -21.45 -42.20 -30.30
CA GLY A 6 -20.54 -41.77 -31.38
C GLY A 6 -20.66 -40.33 -31.82
N ARG A 7 -21.19 -39.41 -31.00
CA ARG A 7 -21.34 -37.99 -31.43
C ARG A 7 -20.84 -36.93 -30.44
N GLU A 8 -20.18 -37.30 -29.34
CA GLU A 8 -19.80 -36.29 -28.35
C GLU A 8 -18.29 -35.97 -28.25
N LEU A 9 -17.45 -36.43 -29.15
CA LEU A 9 -16.01 -36.18 -29.08
C LEU A 9 -15.42 -35.42 -30.28
N ASP A 10 -16.20 -35.04 -31.27
CA ASP A 10 -15.71 -34.35 -32.47
C ASP A 10 -15.33 -32.87 -32.23
N TRP A 11 -15.73 -32.25 -31.12
CA TRP A 11 -15.36 -30.88 -30.82
C TRP A 11 -13.98 -30.75 -30.17
N LEU A 12 -13.40 -31.82 -29.64
CA LEU A 12 -12.10 -31.84 -28.99
C LEU A 12 -10.91 -31.81 -29.98
N PHE A 13 -11.10 -32.18 -31.24
CA PHE A 13 -10.02 -32.26 -32.24
C PHE A 13 -10.05 -31.17 -33.31
N ASN A 14 -11.03 -30.25 -33.30
CA ASN A 14 -11.15 -29.16 -34.26
C ASN A 14 -10.94 -27.77 -33.70
N TYR A 15 -10.17 -27.61 -32.60
CA TYR A 15 -9.75 -26.28 -32.15
C TYR A 15 -8.63 -25.78 -33.09
N ARG A 16 -9.02 -25.22 -34.23
CA ARG A 16 -8.12 -24.32 -34.98
C ARG A 16 -7.94 -23.06 -34.16
N SER A 17 -6.75 -22.89 -33.57
CA SER A 17 -6.34 -21.60 -33.00
C SER A 17 -6.63 -20.49 -34.03
N PRO A 18 -7.34 -19.42 -33.64
CA PRO A 18 -7.48 -18.28 -34.52
C PRO A 18 -6.10 -17.79 -34.92
N GLN A 19 -5.82 -17.74 -36.22
CA GLN A 19 -4.60 -17.16 -36.72
C GLN A 19 -4.57 -15.68 -36.28
N PRO A 20 -3.44 -15.18 -35.75
CA PRO A 20 -3.34 -13.75 -35.47
C PRO A 20 -3.57 -12.98 -36.77
N PRO A 21 -4.28 -11.85 -36.71
CA PRO A 21 -4.46 -11.00 -37.88
C PRO A 21 -3.09 -10.64 -38.46
N PRO A 22 -2.98 -10.47 -39.81
CA PRO A 22 -1.73 -10.09 -40.43
C PRO A 22 -1.21 -8.81 -39.77
N LEU A 23 0.08 -8.82 -39.44
CA LEU A 23 0.78 -7.63 -38.94
C LEU A 23 0.58 -6.51 -39.95
N CYS A 24 -0.29 -5.58 -39.62
CA CYS A 24 -0.38 -4.34 -40.34
C CYS A 24 0.98 -3.65 -40.19
N GLU A 25 1.75 -3.57 -41.25
CA GLU A 25 2.95 -2.71 -41.31
C GLU A 25 2.46 -1.28 -41.05
N THR A 26 2.51 -0.86 -39.78
CA THR A 26 2.30 0.53 -39.42
C THR A 26 3.52 1.31 -39.87
N SER A 27 3.44 1.88 -41.09
CA SER A 27 4.23 3.01 -41.52
C SER A 27 4.36 4.01 -40.37
N GLY A 28 5.60 4.34 -40.02
CA GLY A 28 6.01 5.15 -38.89
C GLY A 28 5.17 6.39 -38.66
N VAL A 29 4.38 6.33 -37.59
CA VAL A 29 3.83 7.51 -36.94
C VAL A 29 4.95 8.08 -36.06
N PRO A 30 5.35 9.36 -36.22
CA PRO A 30 6.37 9.97 -35.37
C PRO A 30 5.88 9.88 -33.93
N GLY A 31 6.74 9.38 -33.02
CA GLY A 31 6.45 9.03 -31.66
C GLY A 31 5.59 10.07 -30.93
N THR A 32 4.34 9.75 -30.69
CA THR A 32 3.58 10.37 -29.62
C THR A 32 4.34 10.04 -28.34
N LYS A 33 4.94 11.07 -27.74
CA LYS A 33 5.54 10.99 -26.40
C LYS A 33 4.45 10.43 -25.49
N ARG A 34 4.46 9.13 -25.21
CA ARG A 34 3.51 8.55 -24.25
C ARG A 34 3.72 9.29 -22.96
N ASP A 35 2.65 9.89 -22.41
CA ASP A 35 2.74 10.56 -21.13
C ASP A 35 3.26 9.55 -20.12
N LYS A 36 4.41 9.86 -19.50
CA LYS A 36 5.04 9.00 -18.51
C LYS A 36 4.13 8.88 -17.28
N ILE A 37 4.14 7.72 -16.66
CA ILE A 37 3.48 7.50 -15.37
C ILE A 37 4.22 8.31 -14.31
N ARG A 38 3.60 9.36 -13.81
CA ARG A 38 4.20 10.25 -12.81
C ARG A 38 4.04 9.64 -11.42
N VAL A 39 5.16 9.43 -10.73
CA VAL A 39 5.25 8.76 -9.44
C VAL A 39 5.85 9.70 -8.40
N VAL A 40 5.26 9.76 -7.22
CA VAL A 40 5.90 10.28 -5.99
C VAL A 40 6.32 9.08 -5.14
N LEU A 41 7.54 9.13 -4.61
CA LEU A 41 8.06 8.15 -3.65
C LEU A 41 8.08 8.76 -2.26
N ALA A 42 7.70 7.98 -1.25
CA ALA A 42 7.77 8.38 0.16
C ALA A 42 8.41 7.26 0.98
N GLU A 43 9.56 7.56 1.58
CA GLU A 43 10.40 6.61 2.32
C GLU A 43 11.35 7.40 3.24
N ASP A 44 11.41 7.10 4.51
CA ASP A 44 12.24 7.82 5.48
C ASP A 44 13.73 7.44 5.39
N GLN A 45 14.03 6.21 4.95
CA GLN A 45 15.39 5.71 4.79
C GLN A 45 15.99 6.21 3.47
N THR A 46 16.91 7.16 3.56
CA THR A 46 17.51 7.84 2.40
C THR A 46 18.09 6.89 1.36
N MET A 47 18.74 5.79 1.79
CA MET A 47 19.35 4.81 0.89
C MET A 47 18.27 4.02 0.13
N VAL A 48 17.21 3.61 0.80
CA VAL A 48 16.08 2.88 0.20
C VAL A 48 15.34 3.78 -0.78
N LEU A 49 15.04 5.03 -0.38
CA LEU A 49 14.43 6.03 -1.24
C LEU A 49 15.24 6.26 -2.54
N GLY A 50 16.57 6.37 -2.39
CA GLY A 50 17.47 6.52 -3.54
C GLY A 50 17.46 5.32 -4.48
N ALA A 51 17.48 4.10 -3.92
CA ALA A 51 17.44 2.86 -4.70
C ALA A 51 16.10 2.70 -5.44
N LEU A 52 14.97 2.90 -4.75
CA LEU A 52 13.64 2.83 -5.37
C LEU A 52 13.48 3.84 -6.52
N ALA A 53 13.99 5.05 -6.32
CA ALA A 53 13.96 6.07 -7.37
C ALA A 53 14.80 5.66 -8.57
N ALA A 54 16.03 5.22 -8.36
CA ALA A 54 16.92 4.79 -9.44
C ALA A 54 16.31 3.62 -10.24
N LEU A 55 15.70 2.64 -9.55
CA LEU A 55 15.04 1.51 -10.20
C LEU A 55 13.87 1.95 -11.09
N LEU A 56 13.01 2.84 -10.60
CA LEU A 56 11.88 3.32 -11.40
C LEU A 56 12.31 4.27 -12.53
N GLU A 57 13.38 5.05 -12.35
CA GLU A 57 13.93 5.94 -13.37
C GLU A 57 14.64 5.19 -14.52
N MET A 58 14.98 3.90 -14.34
CA MET A 58 15.46 3.04 -15.43
C MET A 58 14.36 2.69 -16.45
N GLU A 59 13.09 2.88 -16.08
CA GLU A 59 11.95 2.57 -16.94
C GLU A 59 11.57 3.76 -17.82
N ASP A 60 11.48 3.56 -19.13
CA ASP A 60 11.22 4.63 -20.09
C ASP A 60 9.86 5.30 -19.93
N ASP A 61 8.88 4.57 -19.37
CA ASP A 61 7.49 4.98 -19.24
C ASP A 61 7.12 5.47 -17.83
N ILE A 62 8.08 5.51 -16.89
CA ILE A 62 7.89 5.99 -15.52
C ILE A 62 8.73 7.23 -15.27
N GLU A 63 8.21 8.18 -14.48
CA GLU A 63 8.89 9.39 -14.07
C GLU A 63 8.71 9.62 -12.57
N VAL A 64 9.80 9.61 -11.80
CA VAL A 64 9.78 9.99 -10.38
C VAL A 64 9.80 11.52 -10.28
N VAL A 65 8.63 12.11 -10.05
CA VAL A 65 8.47 13.58 -10.04
C VAL A 65 8.82 14.22 -8.71
N ALA A 66 8.80 13.48 -7.62
CA ALA A 66 9.23 13.97 -6.31
C ALA A 66 9.51 12.81 -5.34
N ARG A 67 10.28 13.11 -4.28
CA ARG A 67 10.70 12.19 -3.23
C ARG A 67 10.44 12.82 -1.87
N ALA A 68 9.72 12.13 -0.99
CA ALA A 68 9.37 12.54 0.36
C ALA A 68 10.09 11.67 1.39
N ARG A 69 10.37 12.21 2.56
CA ARG A 69 10.97 11.49 3.69
C ARG A 69 10.04 11.39 4.91
N SER A 70 8.82 11.90 4.76
CA SER A 70 7.77 11.84 5.80
C SER A 70 6.39 11.89 5.16
N GLY A 71 5.36 11.49 5.92
CA GLY A 71 4.01 11.43 5.39
C GLY A 71 3.41 12.80 5.08
N ASP A 72 3.69 13.82 5.89
CA ASP A 72 3.23 15.19 5.63
C ASP A 72 3.90 15.81 4.40
N GLU A 73 5.19 15.54 4.18
CA GLU A 73 5.90 15.91 2.96
C GLU A 73 5.29 15.21 1.74
N ALA A 74 4.98 13.91 1.85
CA ALA A 74 4.34 13.15 0.78
C ALA A 74 3.01 13.79 0.36
N LEU A 75 2.15 14.18 1.31
CA LEU A 75 0.89 14.86 1.01
C LEU A 75 1.09 16.20 0.29
N LYS A 76 2.08 17.01 0.71
CA LYS A 76 2.40 18.28 0.05
C LYS A 76 2.86 18.08 -1.38
N LEU A 77 3.78 17.10 -1.61
CA LEU A 77 4.31 16.80 -2.93
C LEU A 77 3.25 16.19 -3.86
N VAL A 78 2.36 15.34 -3.34
CA VAL A 78 1.22 14.83 -4.10
C VAL A 78 0.31 15.96 -4.56
N GLN A 79 0.00 16.92 -3.69
CA GLN A 79 -0.81 18.08 -4.05
C GLN A 79 -0.13 18.97 -5.10
N GLN A 80 1.17 19.19 -4.98
CA GLN A 80 1.97 20.03 -5.86
C GLN A 80 2.17 19.39 -7.24
N HIS A 81 2.56 18.11 -7.28
CA HIS A 81 2.94 17.44 -8.52
C HIS A 81 1.80 16.68 -9.19
N ARG A 82 0.71 16.40 -8.48
CA ARG A 82 -0.46 15.65 -8.97
C ARG A 82 -0.04 14.36 -9.70
N PRO A 83 0.69 13.45 -9.02
CA PRO A 83 1.15 12.21 -9.62
C PRO A 83 -0.02 11.27 -9.94
N SER A 84 0.21 10.30 -10.81
CA SER A 84 -0.73 9.21 -11.03
C SER A 84 -0.68 8.17 -9.91
N VAL A 85 0.52 7.95 -9.36
CA VAL A 85 0.78 6.93 -8.33
C VAL A 85 1.65 7.53 -7.23
N LEU A 86 1.30 7.25 -5.98
CA LEU A 86 2.16 7.41 -4.81
C LEU A 86 2.64 6.02 -4.38
N VAL A 87 3.94 5.83 -4.28
CA VAL A 87 4.55 4.65 -3.65
C VAL A 87 5.08 5.09 -2.29
N THR A 88 4.62 4.46 -1.22
CA THR A 88 4.94 4.90 0.14
C THR A 88 5.29 3.74 1.06
N ASP A 89 6.26 3.94 1.94
CA ASP A 89 6.45 3.05 3.10
C ASP A 89 5.29 3.19 4.08
N ILE A 90 5.15 2.21 4.97
CA ILE A 90 4.20 2.27 6.09
C ILE A 90 4.75 3.17 7.19
N GLU A 91 5.97 2.87 7.67
CA GLU A 91 6.53 3.50 8.86
C GLU A 91 7.36 4.73 8.47
N MET A 92 6.77 5.90 8.57
CA MET A 92 7.43 7.19 8.31
C MET A 92 7.19 8.16 9.47
N PRO A 93 8.10 9.14 9.67
CA PRO A 93 7.90 10.23 10.64
C PRO A 93 6.62 11.03 10.34
N THR A 94 6.07 11.65 11.39
CA THR A 94 4.90 12.51 11.40
C THR A 94 3.58 11.85 11.03
N MET A 95 3.54 11.11 9.92
CA MET A 95 2.36 10.43 9.40
C MET A 95 2.77 9.15 8.69
N THR A 96 2.12 8.05 9.02
CA THR A 96 2.34 6.75 8.37
C THR A 96 1.82 6.74 6.93
N GLY A 97 2.35 5.86 6.08
CA GLY A 97 1.85 5.69 4.71
C GLY A 97 0.37 5.28 4.65
N LEU A 98 -0.12 4.56 5.67
CA LEU A 98 -1.54 4.23 5.79
C LEU A 98 -2.40 5.47 6.07
N GLU A 99 -1.94 6.36 6.95
CA GLU A 99 -2.61 7.63 7.22
C GLU A 99 -2.60 8.55 6.00
N VAL A 100 -1.49 8.58 5.25
CA VAL A 100 -1.40 9.29 3.96
C VAL A 100 -2.44 8.75 2.97
N ALA A 101 -2.53 7.43 2.82
CA ALA A 101 -3.51 6.80 1.93
C ALA A 101 -4.96 7.15 2.33
N ALA A 102 -5.29 7.05 3.62
CA ALA A 102 -6.60 7.41 4.15
C ALA A 102 -6.94 8.88 3.91
N GLU A 103 -5.98 9.78 4.08
CA GLU A 103 -6.16 11.21 3.85
C GLU A 103 -6.38 11.53 2.37
N LEU A 104 -5.63 10.90 1.45
CA LEU A 104 -5.82 11.05 0.01
C LEU A 104 -7.21 10.53 -0.43
N LYS A 105 -7.66 9.40 0.12
CA LYS A 105 -9.01 8.87 -0.08
C LYS A 105 -10.08 9.85 0.43
N ARG A 106 -9.91 10.38 1.65
CA ARG A 106 -10.83 11.36 2.24
C ARG A 106 -10.95 12.63 1.40
N ARG A 107 -9.84 13.07 0.79
CA ARG A 107 -9.82 14.22 -0.14
C ARG A 107 -10.40 13.91 -1.51
N GLY A 108 -10.75 12.68 -1.80
CA GLY A 108 -11.29 12.29 -3.11
C GLY A 108 -10.30 12.47 -4.26
N THR A 109 -9.00 12.31 -4.01
CA THR A 109 -7.96 12.45 -5.03
C THR A 109 -7.98 11.26 -5.98
N SER A 110 -7.55 11.49 -7.24
CA SER A 110 -7.40 10.42 -8.24
C SER A 110 -6.07 9.65 -8.11
N VAL A 111 -5.19 10.06 -7.19
CA VAL A 111 -3.88 9.43 -6.97
C VAL A 111 -4.07 8.03 -6.40
N ARG A 112 -3.44 7.06 -7.01
CA ARG A 112 -3.45 5.67 -6.55
C ARG A 112 -2.26 5.42 -5.65
N VAL A 113 -2.48 4.70 -4.55
CA VAL A 113 -1.45 4.47 -3.54
C VAL A 113 -0.99 3.02 -3.58
N ILE A 114 0.33 2.83 -3.63
CA ILE A 114 1.03 1.56 -3.41
C ILE A 114 1.75 1.67 -2.07
N ILE A 115 1.46 0.74 -1.17
CA ILE A 115 2.17 0.59 0.09
C ILE A 115 3.31 -0.40 -0.10
N LEU A 116 4.51 -0.03 0.31
CA LEU A 116 5.66 -0.93 0.44
C LEU A 116 5.90 -1.24 1.92
N THR A 117 6.23 -2.49 2.22
CA THR A 117 6.54 -2.91 3.60
C THR A 117 7.66 -3.93 3.63
N THR A 118 8.45 -3.93 4.70
CA THR A 118 9.49 -4.95 4.94
C THR A 118 8.91 -6.22 5.58
N PHE A 119 7.71 -6.14 6.18
CA PHE A 119 7.14 -7.25 6.93
C PHE A 119 5.72 -7.56 6.46
N ALA A 120 5.49 -8.83 6.18
CA ALA A 120 4.17 -9.38 5.99
C ALA A 120 3.44 -9.41 7.34
N ARG A 121 2.61 -8.40 7.62
CA ARG A 121 1.73 -8.38 8.78
C ARG A 121 0.30 -8.21 8.30
N ALA A 122 -0.52 -9.19 8.57
CA ALA A 122 -1.89 -9.27 8.07
C ALA A 122 -2.74 -8.05 8.45
N GLY A 123 -2.59 -7.50 9.65
CA GLY A 123 -3.30 -6.30 10.09
C GLY A 123 -3.01 -5.07 9.22
N TYR A 124 -1.81 -4.94 8.69
CA TYR A 124 -1.47 -3.84 7.78
C TYR A 124 -2.17 -3.97 6.42
N LEU A 125 -2.30 -5.18 5.86
CA LEU A 125 -2.99 -5.35 4.58
C LEU A 125 -4.44 -4.90 4.67
N ARG A 126 -5.19 -5.34 5.71
CA ARG A 126 -6.58 -4.92 5.91
C ARG A 126 -6.68 -3.40 6.02
N ARG A 127 -5.85 -2.79 6.86
CA ARG A 127 -5.81 -1.32 7.03
C ARG A 127 -5.45 -0.58 5.73
N ALA A 128 -4.50 -1.12 4.96
CA ALA A 128 -4.15 -0.54 3.66
C ALA A 128 -5.33 -0.56 2.68
N LEU A 129 -6.07 -1.66 2.62
CA LEU A 129 -7.26 -1.77 1.78
C LEU A 129 -8.37 -0.82 2.24
N ASP A 130 -8.61 -0.73 3.56
CA ASP A 130 -9.58 0.19 4.15
C ASP A 130 -9.20 1.65 3.91
N ALA A 131 -7.91 1.98 3.97
CA ALA A 131 -7.36 3.28 3.61
C ALA A 131 -7.43 3.59 2.11
N GLY A 132 -7.81 2.61 1.28
CA GLY A 132 -7.98 2.79 -0.17
C GLY A 132 -6.71 2.56 -0.98
N ALA A 133 -5.69 1.88 -0.44
CA ALA A 133 -4.52 1.49 -1.20
C ALA A 133 -4.91 0.59 -2.38
N SER A 134 -4.27 0.83 -3.52
CA SER A 134 -4.43 0.05 -4.75
C SER A 134 -3.35 -1.01 -4.91
N GLY A 135 -2.22 -0.84 -4.21
CA GLY A 135 -1.12 -1.81 -4.17
C GLY A 135 -0.65 -2.04 -2.74
N TYR A 136 -0.24 -3.29 -2.44
CA TYR A 136 0.38 -3.66 -1.19
C TYR A 136 1.45 -4.72 -1.45
N LEU A 137 2.73 -4.35 -1.26
CA LEU A 137 3.88 -5.10 -1.76
C LEU A 137 4.98 -5.19 -0.70
N LEU A 138 5.79 -6.24 -0.79
CA LEU A 138 6.99 -6.41 0.04
C LEU A 138 8.18 -5.65 -0.57
N LYS A 139 9.04 -5.05 0.27
CA LYS A 139 10.27 -4.35 -0.17
C LYS A 139 11.37 -5.31 -0.66
N ASP A 140 11.28 -6.60 -0.38
CA ASP A 140 12.22 -7.64 -0.82
C ASP A 140 11.87 -8.25 -2.19
N MET A 141 10.81 -7.75 -2.85
CA MET A 141 10.48 -8.19 -4.19
C MET A 141 11.54 -7.76 -5.22
N PRO A 142 11.66 -8.48 -6.36
CA PRO A 142 12.48 -8.04 -7.50
C PRO A 142 12.05 -6.66 -8.04
N ALA A 143 13.04 -5.85 -8.45
CA ALA A 143 12.81 -4.48 -8.91
C ALA A 143 11.80 -4.37 -10.06
N GLU A 144 11.84 -5.32 -10.99
CA GLU A 144 10.95 -5.39 -12.15
C GLU A 144 9.47 -5.51 -11.74
N GLN A 145 9.22 -6.15 -10.60
CA GLN A 145 7.86 -6.30 -10.06
C GLN A 145 7.29 -4.98 -9.55
N LEU A 146 8.13 -4.08 -9.01
CA LEU A 146 7.67 -2.75 -8.59
C LEU A 146 7.22 -1.92 -9.79
N ALA A 147 7.99 -1.90 -10.88
CA ALA A 147 7.64 -1.19 -12.10
C ALA A 147 6.34 -1.75 -12.73
N ASP A 148 6.18 -3.08 -12.79
CA ASP A 148 4.94 -3.71 -13.24
C ASP A 148 3.75 -3.34 -12.34
N ALA A 149 3.93 -3.36 -11.02
CA ALA A 149 2.90 -2.96 -10.07
C ALA A 149 2.46 -1.50 -10.28
N VAL A 150 3.40 -0.57 -10.49
CA VAL A 150 3.11 0.83 -10.82
C VAL A 150 2.26 0.93 -12.08
N ARG A 151 2.62 0.19 -13.15
CA ARG A 151 1.85 0.16 -14.41
C ARG A 151 0.43 -0.39 -14.21
N ARG A 152 0.31 -1.49 -13.49
CA ARG A 152 -0.99 -2.13 -13.20
C ARG A 152 -1.88 -1.24 -12.35
N VAL A 153 -1.32 -0.66 -11.30
CA VAL A 153 -2.03 0.27 -10.43
C VAL A 153 -2.43 1.53 -11.20
N HIS A 154 -1.54 2.07 -12.05
CA HIS A 154 -1.87 3.19 -12.93
C HIS A 154 -3.08 2.90 -13.85
N ARG A 155 -3.24 1.66 -14.30
CA ARG A 155 -4.41 1.20 -15.10
C ARG A 155 -5.67 0.95 -14.26
N GLY A 156 -5.61 1.12 -12.94
CA GLY A 156 -6.74 0.93 -12.03
C GLY A 156 -6.89 -0.49 -11.48
N LEU A 157 -5.91 -1.36 -11.70
CA LEU A 157 -5.90 -2.70 -11.13
C LEU A 157 -5.40 -2.64 -9.67
N ARG A 158 -5.82 -3.61 -8.88
CA ARG A 158 -5.24 -3.84 -7.55
C ARG A 158 -4.10 -4.84 -7.65
N VAL A 159 -3.02 -4.59 -6.91
CA VAL A 159 -1.84 -5.45 -6.86
C VAL A 159 -1.52 -5.74 -5.40
N ILE A 160 -1.68 -6.99 -5.00
CA ILE A 160 -1.37 -7.45 -3.65
C ILE A 160 -0.38 -8.59 -3.79
N ASP A 161 0.69 -8.54 -3.00
CA ASP A 161 1.64 -9.64 -2.93
C ASP A 161 0.95 -10.92 -2.44
N PRO A 162 1.13 -12.07 -3.10
CA PRO A 162 0.47 -13.30 -2.74
C PRO A 162 0.77 -13.79 -1.31
N GLN A 163 1.99 -13.56 -0.79
CA GLN A 163 2.37 -13.93 0.57
C GLN A 163 1.57 -13.10 1.58
N LEU A 164 1.45 -11.78 1.33
CA LEU A 164 0.66 -10.88 2.17
C LEU A 164 -0.84 -11.22 2.15
N ALA A 165 -1.34 -11.63 0.99
CA ALA A 165 -2.73 -12.08 0.86
C ALA A 165 -3.00 -13.36 1.66
N ALA A 166 -2.08 -14.32 1.64
CA ALA A 166 -2.21 -15.57 2.37
C ALA A 166 -2.22 -15.36 3.90
N GLU A 167 -1.37 -14.48 4.41
CA GLU A 167 -1.31 -14.16 5.84
C GLU A 167 -2.56 -13.42 6.34
N ALA A 168 -3.12 -12.53 5.52
CA ALA A 168 -4.32 -11.78 5.88
C ALA A 168 -5.57 -12.67 6.09
N TRP A 169 -5.57 -13.90 5.55
CA TRP A 169 -6.70 -14.82 5.69
C TRP A 169 -6.79 -15.46 7.08
N THR A 170 -5.72 -15.43 7.87
CA THR A 170 -5.62 -16.08 9.19
C THR A 170 -5.86 -15.13 10.35
N ASP A 171 -6.21 -13.86 10.13
CA ASP A 171 -6.06 -12.80 11.11
C ASP A 171 -7.32 -12.45 11.92
N GLU A 172 -7.09 -12.15 13.20
CA GLU A 172 -8.09 -11.58 14.09
C GLU A 172 -8.38 -10.11 13.68
N PRO A 173 -9.62 -9.65 13.79
CA PRO A 173 -9.96 -8.25 13.50
C PRO A 173 -9.22 -7.31 14.48
N ASP A 174 -8.71 -6.19 13.96
CA ASP A 174 -8.10 -5.13 14.77
C ASP A 174 -9.14 -4.56 15.76
N PRO A 175 -8.93 -4.69 17.07
CA PRO A 175 -9.88 -4.21 18.08
C PRO A 175 -9.74 -2.71 18.37
N LEU A 176 -8.64 -2.07 17.88
CA LEU A 176 -8.31 -0.70 18.23
C LEU A 176 -9.03 0.30 17.32
N THR A 177 -9.57 1.35 17.92
CA THR A 177 -10.02 2.54 17.18
C THR A 177 -8.81 3.36 16.71
N GLU A 178 -9.03 4.24 15.72
CA GLU A 178 -7.95 5.11 15.20
C GLU A 178 -7.32 5.98 16.29
N ARG A 179 -8.12 6.50 17.22
CA ARG A 179 -7.62 7.32 18.35
C ARG A 179 -6.83 6.52 19.36
N GLU A 180 -7.28 5.32 19.71
CA GLU A 180 -6.54 4.41 20.59
C GLU A 180 -5.18 4.05 19.96
N ARG A 181 -5.15 3.82 18.67
CA ARG A 181 -3.96 3.49 17.88
C ARG A 181 -2.92 4.62 17.88
N GLN A 182 -3.36 5.85 17.60
CA GLN A 182 -2.51 7.04 17.63
C GLN A 182 -1.88 7.23 19.02
N VAL A 183 -2.69 7.16 20.07
CA VAL A 183 -2.24 7.32 21.45
C VAL A 183 -1.29 6.19 21.84
N LEU A 184 -1.62 4.94 21.52
CA LEU A 184 -0.81 3.77 21.88
C LEU A 184 0.53 3.76 21.12
N ARG A 185 0.59 4.23 19.88
CA ARG A 185 1.82 4.38 19.10
C ARG A 185 2.80 5.33 19.82
N LEU A 186 2.35 6.56 20.13
CA LEU A 186 3.18 7.56 20.81
C LEU A 186 3.61 7.09 22.19
N ALA A 187 2.72 6.42 22.92
CA ALA A 187 3.06 5.83 24.22
C ALA A 187 4.10 4.72 24.11
N GLY A 188 4.07 3.94 23.02
CA GLY A 188 5.05 2.91 22.69
C GLY A 188 6.41 3.46 22.27
N GLU A 189 6.49 4.72 21.84
CA GLU A 189 7.70 5.48 21.58
C GLU A 189 8.28 6.12 22.85
N GLY A 190 7.62 5.92 24.00
CA GLY A 190 8.09 6.41 25.30
C GLY A 190 7.55 7.77 25.71
N MET A 191 6.65 8.39 24.94
CA MET A 191 6.10 9.70 25.28
C MET A 191 5.26 9.66 26.58
N ALA A 192 5.35 10.74 27.37
CA ALA A 192 4.49 10.94 28.53
C ALA A 192 3.05 11.31 28.10
N SER A 193 2.08 11.02 28.95
CA SER A 193 0.67 11.34 28.62
C SER A 193 0.42 12.83 28.41
N SER A 194 1.17 13.70 29.06
CA SER A 194 1.15 15.15 28.85
C SER A 194 1.60 15.54 27.43
N ASP A 195 2.68 14.91 26.96
CA ASP A 195 3.26 15.22 25.65
C ASP A 195 2.36 14.70 24.51
N ILE A 196 1.81 13.49 24.70
CA ILE A 196 0.79 12.92 23.79
C ILE A 196 -0.45 13.82 23.72
N ALA A 197 -0.87 14.37 24.87
CA ALA A 197 -2.02 15.27 24.94
C ALA A 197 -1.77 16.56 24.13
N MET A 198 -0.59 17.14 24.23
CA MET A 198 -0.17 18.29 23.43
C MET A 198 -0.10 17.95 21.93
N GLU A 199 0.55 16.87 21.57
CA GLU A 199 0.73 16.43 20.17
C GLU A 199 -0.61 16.16 19.46
N LEU A 200 -1.55 15.49 20.15
CA LEU A 200 -2.84 15.13 19.57
C LEU A 200 -3.96 16.14 19.83
N ASN A 201 -3.65 17.26 20.49
CA ASN A 201 -4.61 18.28 20.93
C ASN A 201 -5.77 17.69 21.76
N LEU A 202 -5.41 16.90 22.78
CA LEU A 202 -6.31 16.23 23.70
C LEU A 202 -6.04 16.67 25.15
N SER A 203 -6.95 16.31 26.08
CA SER A 203 -6.64 16.40 27.51
C SER A 203 -5.84 15.16 27.95
N GLU A 204 -5.01 15.30 29.01
CA GLU A 204 -4.33 14.14 29.59
C GLU A 204 -5.30 13.05 30.09
N GLY A 205 -6.46 13.45 30.61
CA GLY A 205 -7.51 12.53 31.01
C GLY A 205 -8.01 11.69 29.84
N THR A 206 -8.22 12.32 28.68
CA THR A 206 -8.60 11.65 27.45
C THR A 206 -7.55 10.67 26.97
N VAL A 207 -6.25 11.07 27.01
CA VAL A 207 -5.14 10.17 26.66
C VAL A 207 -5.08 8.96 27.58
N ARG A 208 -5.25 9.15 28.90
CA ARG A 208 -5.29 8.03 29.87
C ARG A 208 -6.45 7.08 29.61
N ASN A 209 -7.61 7.59 29.24
CA ASN A 209 -8.76 6.76 28.90
C ASN A 209 -8.48 5.91 27.64
N TYR A 210 -7.97 6.52 26.56
CA TYR A 210 -7.61 5.77 25.35
C TYR A 210 -6.53 4.71 25.62
N LEU A 211 -5.53 5.01 26.46
CA LEU A 211 -4.51 4.02 26.85
C LEU A 211 -5.14 2.85 27.63
N SER A 212 -6.03 3.13 28.58
CA SER A 212 -6.69 2.09 29.37
C SER A 212 -7.54 1.18 28.47
N GLU A 213 -8.33 1.75 27.57
CA GLU A 213 -9.13 0.99 26.61
C GLU A 213 -8.25 0.14 25.67
N ALA A 214 -7.18 0.71 25.14
CA ALA A 214 -6.25 -0.01 24.28
C ALA A 214 -5.58 -1.18 25.04
N ILE A 215 -5.09 -0.96 26.25
CA ILE A 215 -4.50 -2.00 27.11
C ILE A 215 -5.48 -3.13 27.35
N ASN A 216 -6.75 -2.81 27.70
CA ASN A 216 -7.80 -3.80 27.93
C ASN A 216 -8.11 -4.61 26.66
N LYS A 217 -8.29 -3.96 25.52
CA LYS A 217 -8.56 -4.61 24.23
C LYS A 217 -7.42 -5.52 23.78
N MET A 218 -6.18 -5.15 24.10
CA MET A 218 -4.99 -5.94 23.80
C MET A 218 -4.76 -7.08 24.79
N GLY A 219 -5.48 -7.13 25.93
CA GLY A 219 -5.22 -8.08 27.00
C GLY A 219 -3.83 -7.93 27.62
N ALA A 220 -3.26 -6.74 27.59
CA ALA A 220 -1.89 -6.47 28.02
C ALA A 220 -1.83 -5.99 29.47
N ALA A 221 -0.69 -6.18 30.14
CA ALA A 221 -0.49 -5.73 31.53
C ALA A 221 -0.18 -4.23 31.62
N ASN A 222 0.35 -3.62 30.56
CA ASN A 222 0.73 -2.20 30.53
C ASN A 222 0.81 -1.66 29.10
N ARG A 223 0.98 -0.32 28.98
CA ARG A 223 1.04 0.37 27.68
C ARG A 223 2.19 -0.08 26.77
N VAL A 224 3.34 -0.48 27.33
CA VAL A 224 4.50 -0.92 26.57
C VAL A 224 4.25 -2.29 25.94
N GLU A 225 3.68 -3.20 26.73
CA GLU A 225 3.28 -4.52 26.24
C GLU A 225 2.16 -4.42 25.20
N ALA A 226 1.15 -3.57 25.44
CA ALA A 226 0.07 -3.33 24.49
C ALA A 226 0.61 -2.82 23.15
N ALA A 227 1.51 -1.83 23.17
CA ALA A 227 2.14 -1.31 21.96
C ALA A 227 2.97 -2.38 21.24
N ARG A 228 3.74 -3.20 21.97
CA ARG A 228 4.51 -4.31 21.39
C ARG A 228 3.62 -5.33 20.71
N LEU A 229 2.56 -5.79 21.38
CA LEU A 229 1.59 -6.75 20.82
C LEU A 229 0.89 -6.18 19.58
N ALA A 230 0.44 -4.92 19.66
CA ALA A 230 -0.23 -4.27 18.55
C ALA A 230 0.71 -4.09 17.33
N ARG A 231 2.00 -3.76 17.55
CA ARG A 231 3.01 -3.73 16.47
C ARG A 231 3.24 -5.11 15.86
N THR A 232 3.34 -6.16 16.67
CA THR A 232 3.53 -7.54 16.17
C THR A 232 2.37 -7.97 15.29
N LYS A 233 1.14 -7.57 15.63
CA LYS A 233 -0.08 -7.87 14.86
C LYS A 233 -0.32 -6.91 13.68
N GLY A 234 0.51 -5.86 13.49
CA GLY A 234 0.32 -4.87 12.44
C GLY A 234 -0.88 -3.93 12.67
N TRP A 235 -1.28 -3.74 13.93
CA TRP A 235 -2.36 -2.83 14.32
C TRP A 235 -1.87 -1.42 14.67
N LEU A 236 -0.54 -1.25 14.88
CA LEU A 236 0.13 0.05 15.01
C LEU A 236 1.00 0.37 13.82
#